data_5e981287a77d5799021da8ac9eb3ea64
#
_entry.id   5e981287a77d5799021da8ac9eb3ea64
#
_cell.length_a   1.000
_cell.length_b   1.000
_cell.length_c   1.000
_cell.angle_alpha   90.00
_cell.angle_beta   90.00
_cell.angle_gamma   90.00
#
_symmetry.space_group_name_H-M   'P 1'
#
loop_
_entity.id
_entity.type
_entity.pdbx_description
1 polymer ?
#
loop_
_entity_poly.entity_id
_entity_poly.type
_entity_poly.pdbx_seq_one_letter_code
_entity_poly.pdbx_strand_id
1 'polypeptide(L)'
;MKKERKEYILDFVRKVANSEQIGGDTRKELHAICEEVGVAFRDTVCDNCCRDAAVQVYRLLKPKGTKRVCVMKNERDNYVWSANGKAHIYTDTLTDEYARELLAKGIVKEDFFAVLPPTEEEEAETARKEAEEEEAARKAYEAEQARLNEEALKVEWVETPNEDNTAEMVG
;
A
#
# COMPACT_ATOMS: atom_id res chain seq x y z
N MET A 1 7.50 -5.48 -13.76
CA MET A 1 6.41 -6.45 -13.43
C MET A 1 5.06 -5.78 -13.65
N LYS A 2 4.08 -6.46 -14.28
CA LYS A 2 2.72 -5.94 -14.49
C LYS A 2 1.97 -5.86 -13.14
N LYS A 3 1.03 -4.91 -12.99
CA LYS A 3 0.28 -4.67 -11.75
C LYS A 3 -0.44 -5.94 -11.26
N GLU A 4 -1.18 -6.60 -12.13
CA GLU A 4 -1.91 -7.85 -11.83
C GLU A 4 -0.98 -8.97 -11.30
N ARG A 5 0.22 -9.13 -11.92
CA ARG A 5 1.19 -10.11 -11.45
C ARG A 5 1.73 -9.77 -10.06
N LYS A 6 1.95 -8.48 -9.79
CA LYS A 6 2.38 -8.01 -8.47
C LYS A 6 1.34 -8.30 -7.39
N GLU A 7 0.07 -8.01 -7.67
CA GLU A 7 -1.05 -8.28 -6.75
C GLU A 7 -1.18 -9.78 -6.46
N TYR A 8 -1.10 -10.61 -7.50
CA TYR A 8 -1.08 -12.07 -7.36
C TYR A 8 0.05 -12.55 -6.45
N ILE A 9 1.29 -12.07 -6.68
CA ILE A 9 2.45 -12.45 -5.87
C ILE A 9 2.26 -12.03 -4.41
N LEU A 10 1.79 -10.82 -4.15
CA LEU A 10 1.55 -10.33 -2.79
C LEU A 10 0.52 -11.18 -2.04
N ASP A 11 -0.57 -11.56 -2.68
CA ASP A 11 -1.59 -12.44 -2.09
C ASP A 11 -1.05 -13.85 -1.84
N PHE A 12 -0.34 -14.41 -2.82
CA PHE A 12 0.29 -15.72 -2.72
C PHE A 12 1.29 -15.81 -1.56
N VAL A 13 2.26 -14.87 -1.48
CA VAL A 13 3.29 -14.92 -0.43
C VAL A 13 2.72 -14.64 0.95
N ARG A 14 1.65 -13.83 1.06
CA ARG A 14 0.91 -13.64 2.31
C ARG A 14 0.28 -14.95 2.79
N LYS A 15 -0.38 -15.69 1.89
CA LYS A 15 -0.94 -17.02 2.19
C LYS A 15 0.13 -18.00 2.63
N VAL A 16 1.26 -18.04 1.94
CA VAL A 16 2.40 -18.92 2.29
C VAL A 16 2.96 -18.58 3.67
N ALA A 17 3.18 -17.29 3.95
CA ALA A 17 3.71 -16.83 5.24
C ALA A 17 2.79 -17.23 6.41
N ASN A 18 1.48 -17.21 6.21
CA ASN A 18 0.48 -17.50 7.23
C ASN A 18 0.06 -18.99 7.30
N SER A 19 0.52 -19.83 6.36
CA SER A 19 0.15 -21.24 6.29
C SER A 19 0.82 -22.06 7.39
N GLU A 20 0.07 -23.01 7.96
CA GLU A 20 0.59 -23.98 8.93
C GLU A 20 1.53 -25.00 8.26
N GLN A 21 1.14 -25.49 7.09
CA GLN A 21 1.91 -26.43 6.29
C GLN A 21 2.05 -25.93 4.84
N ILE A 22 3.23 -26.16 4.25
CA ILE A 22 3.53 -25.73 2.89
C ILE A 22 3.75 -26.96 2.01
N GLY A 23 2.84 -27.17 1.06
CA GLY A 23 2.87 -28.29 0.12
C GLY A 23 3.98 -28.15 -0.93
N GLY A 24 4.33 -29.27 -1.59
CA GLY A 24 5.41 -29.29 -2.59
C GLY A 24 5.19 -28.37 -3.78
N ASP A 25 3.96 -28.25 -4.28
CA ASP A 25 3.67 -27.37 -5.43
C ASP A 25 3.73 -25.89 -5.03
N THR A 26 3.26 -25.56 -3.82
CA THR A 26 3.41 -24.21 -3.24
C THR A 26 4.89 -23.83 -3.09
N ARG A 27 5.77 -24.77 -2.73
CA ARG A 27 7.22 -24.53 -2.63
C ARG A 27 7.84 -24.24 -3.99
N LYS A 28 7.47 -25.02 -5.02
CA LYS A 28 7.95 -24.80 -6.40
C LYS A 28 7.55 -23.42 -6.92
N GLU A 29 6.29 -23.03 -6.67
CA GLU A 29 5.80 -21.74 -7.07
C GLU A 29 6.48 -20.61 -6.29
N LEU A 30 6.68 -20.76 -4.98
CA LEU A 30 7.45 -19.80 -4.18
C LEU A 30 8.87 -19.64 -4.70
N HIS A 31 9.54 -20.73 -5.09
CA HIS A 31 10.87 -20.72 -5.67
C HIS A 31 10.90 -19.88 -6.96
N ALA A 32 9.96 -20.14 -7.88
CA ALA A 32 9.86 -19.39 -9.13
C ALA A 32 9.60 -17.87 -8.88
N ILE A 33 8.76 -17.55 -7.89
CA ILE A 33 8.51 -16.16 -7.50
C ILE A 33 9.77 -15.53 -6.90
N CYS A 34 10.50 -16.24 -6.04
CA CYS A 34 11.74 -15.73 -5.46
C CYS A 34 12.79 -15.43 -6.54
N GLU A 35 12.92 -16.31 -7.57
CA GLU A 35 13.78 -16.05 -8.72
C GLU A 35 13.33 -14.81 -9.51
N GLU A 36 12.03 -14.67 -9.78
CA GLU A 36 11.46 -13.53 -10.50
C GLU A 36 11.73 -12.19 -9.80
N VAL A 37 11.68 -12.18 -8.46
CA VAL A 37 11.83 -10.98 -7.63
C VAL A 37 13.27 -10.72 -7.20
N GLY A 38 14.16 -11.70 -7.37
CA GLY A 38 15.57 -11.61 -6.97
C GLY A 38 15.81 -11.89 -5.48
N VAL A 39 14.93 -12.65 -4.82
CA VAL A 39 15.13 -13.11 -3.45
C VAL A 39 15.90 -14.44 -3.46
N ALA A 40 17.01 -14.47 -2.72
CA ALA A 40 17.79 -15.71 -2.59
C ALA A 40 16.99 -16.74 -1.76
N PHE A 41 16.51 -17.76 -2.42
CA PHE A 41 15.80 -18.87 -1.79
C PHE A 41 16.36 -20.20 -2.29
N ARG A 42 16.72 -21.07 -1.37
CA ARG A 42 17.12 -22.44 -1.70
C ARG A 42 15.91 -23.34 -1.52
N ASP A 43 15.64 -24.17 -2.52
CA ASP A 43 14.61 -25.20 -2.40
C ASP A 43 14.91 -26.08 -1.17
N THR A 44 13.97 -26.09 -0.24
CA THR A 44 14.12 -26.75 1.05
C THR A 44 12.78 -27.32 1.49
N VAL A 45 12.84 -28.43 2.21
CA VAL A 45 11.67 -29.01 2.87
C VAL A 45 11.28 -28.26 4.16
N CYS A 46 12.04 -27.25 4.52
CA CYS A 46 11.84 -26.45 5.73
C CYS A 46 10.72 -25.41 5.54
N ASP A 47 9.58 -25.61 6.19
CA ASP A 47 8.44 -24.67 6.13
C ASP A 47 8.81 -23.26 6.66
N ASN A 48 9.63 -23.17 7.70
CA ASN A 48 10.07 -21.88 8.22
C ASN A 48 10.91 -21.11 7.19
N CYS A 49 11.81 -21.81 6.47
CA CYS A 49 12.58 -21.16 5.40
C CYS A 49 11.69 -20.65 4.26
N CYS A 50 10.63 -21.39 3.94
CA CYS A 50 9.64 -20.96 2.95
C CYS A 50 8.88 -19.71 3.42
N ARG A 51 8.46 -19.67 4.70
CA ARG A 51 7.79 -18.51 5.28
C ARG A 51 8.70 -17.29 5.30
N ASP A 52 9.94 -17.44 5.70
CA ASP A 52 10.92 -16.35 5.72
C ASP A 52 11.15 -15.77 4.32
N ALA A 53 11.27 -16.64 3.30
CA ALA A 53 11.40 -16.22 1.92
C ALA A 53 10.13 -15.47 1.45
N ALA A 54 8.94 -15.99 1.77
CA ALA A 54 7.67 -15.33 1.44
C ALA A 54 7.56 -13.94 2.08
N VAL A 55 7.96 -13.79 3.35
CA VAL A 55 8.00 -12.49 4.04
C VAL A 55 8.98 -11.53 3.37
N GLN A 56 10.16 -12.01 2.94
CA GLN A 56 11.13 -11.17 2.22
C GLN A 56 10.56 -10.66 0.89
N VAL A 57 9.93 -11.54 0.09
CA VAL A 57 9.24 -11.14 -1.15
C VAL A 57 8.15 -10.10 -0.85
N TYR A 58 7.34 -10.32 0.19
CA TYR A 58 6.30 -9.38 0.58
C TYR A 58 6.86 -7.99 0.91
N ARG A 59 7.93 -7.92 1.72
CA ARG A 59 8.60 -6.65 2.07
C ARG A 59 9.09 -5.87 0.86
N LEU A 60 9.63 -6.57 -0.14
CA LEU A 60 10.13 -5.95 -1.36
C LEU A 60 9.01 -5.40 -2.25
N LEU A 61 7.88 -6.09 -2.29
CA LEU A 61 6.80 -5.79 -3.21
C LEU A 61 5.66 -4.96 -2.60
N LYS A 62 5.49 -4.94 -1.28
CA LYS A 62 4.39 -4.21 -0.65
C LYS A 62 4.39 -2.74 -1.06
N PRO A 63 3.22 -2.14 -1.31
CA PRO A 63 3.13 -0.72 -1.59
C PRO A 63 3.66 0.10 -0.41
N LYS A 64 4.43 1.14 -0.70
CA LYS A 64 4.83 2.11 0.32
C LYS A 64 3.58 2.84 0.80
N GLY A 65 3.33 2.81 2.10
CA GLY A 65 2.19 3.51 2.70
C GLY A 65 0.96 2.66 2.98
N THR A 66 1.00 1.34 2.76
CA THR A 66 -0.06 0.45 3.29
C THR A 66 -0.05 0.56 4.81
N LYS A 67 -0.98 1.33 5.36
CA LYS A 67 -1.14 1.53 6.79
C LYS A 67 -2.01 0.39 7.32
N ARG A 68 -1.48 -0.35 8.27
CA ARG A 68 -2.24 -1.24 9.13
C ARG A 68 -2.63 -0.45 10.38
N VAL A 69 -3.87 -0.55 10.82
CA VAL A 69 -4.38 0.12 12.02
C VAL A 69 -4.17 -0.76 13.25
N CYS A 70 -4.43 -2.07 13.11
CA CYS A 70 -4.27 -3.00 14.23
C CYS A 70 -2.80 -3.11 14.69
N VAL A 71 -2.59 -3.18 16.00
CA VAL A 71 -1.28 -3.32 16.64
C VAL A 71 -1.32 -4.46 17.63
N MET A 72 -0.38 -5.39 17.53
CA MET A 72 -0.23 -6.47 18.52
C MET A 72 0.44 -5.94 19.80
N LYS A 73 0.03 -6.42 20.99
CA LYS A 73 0.64 -5.99 22.28
C LYS A 73 2.13 -6.24 22.40
N ASN A 74 2.59 -7.36 21.83
CA ASN A 74 3.99 -7.78 21.87
C ASN A 74 4.64 -7.67 20.49
N GLU A 75 4.27 -6.68 19.73
CA GLU A 75 4.83 -6.45 18.41
C GLU A 75 6.28 -6.00 18.51
N ARG A 76 7.17 -6.80 17.89
CA ARG A 76 8.58 -6.47 17.70
C ARG A 76 8.92 -6.66 16.23
N ASP A 77 9.93 -5.98 15.76
CA ASP A 77 10.43 -6.16 14.40
C ASP A 77 10.69 -7.65 14.15
N ASN A 78 10.13 -8.16 13.07
CA ASN A 78 10.22 -9.55 12.65
C ASN A 78 9.64 -10.59 13.62
N TYR A 79 8.77 -10.19 14.53
CA TYR A 79 8.16 -11.13 15.44
C TYR A 79 7.27 -12.13 14.71
N VAL A 80 7.52 -13.40 14.96
CA VAL A 80 6.73 -14.53 14.49
C VAL A 80 5.98 -15.10 15.68
N TRP A 81 4.68 -15.21 15.57
CA TRP A 81 3.85 -15.84 16.59
C TRP A 81 3.03 -16.96 16.00
N SER A 82 3.00 -18.11 16.70
CA SER A 82 2.15 -19.25 16.31
C SER A 82 1.01 -19.37 17.28
N ALA A 83 -0.20 -19.09 16.83
CA ALA A 83 -1.42 -19.13 17.63
C ALA A 83 -1.81 -20.57 17.94
N ASN A 84 -1.27 -21.13 19.02
CA ASN A 84 -1.56 -22.50 19.46
C ASN A 84 -1.39 -23.57 18.34
N GLY A 85 -0.45 -23.38 17.44
CA GLY A 85 -0.23 -24.25 16.27
C GLY A 85 -1.28 -24.10 15.17
N LYS A 86 -2.17 -23.12 15.24
CA LYS A 86 -3.25 -22.92 14.25
C LYS A 86 -2.92 -21.90 13.17
N ALA A 87 -2.03 -20.94 13.46
CA ALA A 87 -1.59 -19.94 12.49
C ALA A 87 -0.20 -19.43 12.82
N HIS A 88 0.52 -18.97 11.80
CA HIS A 88 1.73 -18.17 11.96
C HIS A 88 1.37 -16.70 11.68
N ILE A 89 1.77 -15.81 12.58
CA ILE A 89 1.47 -14.38 12.48
C ILE A 89 2.79 -13.63 12.43
N TYR A 90 3.03 -13.00 11.28
CA TYR A 90 4.18 -12.15 11.05
C TYR A 90 3.70 -10.69 11.03
N THR A 91 4.40 -9.84 11.76
CA THR A 91 4.13 -8.39 11.78
C THR A 91 4.03 -7.77 10.39
N ASP A 92 4.92 -8.20 9.47
CA ASP A 92 4.97 -7.63 8.12
C ASP A 92 3.81 -8.03 7.21
N THR A 93 3.25 -9.22 7.38
CA THR A 93 2.17 -9.76 6.56
C THR A 93 0.80 -9.65 7.22
N LEU A 94 0.74 -9.18 8.48
CA LEU A 94 -0.51 -8.92 9.17
C LEU A 94 -1.21 -7.72 8.54
N THR A 95 -2.47 -7.92 8.14
CA THR A 95 -3.38 -6.88 7.67
C THR A 95 -4.58 -6.79 8.61
N ASP A 96 -5.31 -5.67 8.58
CA ASP A 96 -6.52 -5.52 9.40
C ASP A 96 -7.57 -6.57 9.05
N GLU A 97 -7.73 -6.88 7.76
CA GLU A 97 -8.60 -7.96 7.27
C GLU A 97 -8.21 -9.33 7.86
N TYR A 98 -6.91 -9.69 7.78
CA TYR A 98 -6.43 -10.94 8.34
C TYR A 98 -6.57 -10.99 9.87
N ALA A 99 -6.35 -9.87 10.55
CA ALA A 99 -6.56 -9.77 11.99
C ALA A 99 -8.04 -10.00 12.37
N ARG A 100 -9.00 -9.43 11.62
CA ARG A 100 -10.44 -9.71 11.77
C ARG A 100 -10.77 -11.19 11.56
N GLU A 101 -10.18 -11.80 10.54
CA GLU A 101 -10.37 -13.23 10.26
C GLU A 101 -9.89 -14.12 11.42
N LEU A 102 -8.72 -13.82 12.00
CA LEU A 102 -8.17 -14.52 13.15
C LEU A 102 -9.05 -14.40 14.40
N LEU A 103 -9.61 -13.22 14.64
CA LEU A 103 -10.57 -12.96 15.71
C LEU A 103 -11.87 -13.73 15.48
N ALA A 104 -12.45 -13.65 14.30
CA ALA A 104 -13.70 -14.32 13.94
C ALA A 104 -13.60 -15.85 14.06
N LYS A 105 -12.46 -16.43 13.71
CA LYS A 105 -12.17 -17.86 13.86
C LYS A 105 -11.81 -18.27 15.31
N GLY A 106 -11.69 -17.32 16.23
CA GLY A 106 -11.27 -17.57 17.61
C GLY A 106 -9.83 -18.11 17.73
N ILE A 107 -8.98 -17.88 16.72
CA ILE A 107 -7.57 -18.25 16.72
C ILE A 107 -6.80 -17.35 17.67
N VAL A 108 -7.12 -16.06 17.67
CA VAL A 108 -6.64 -15.07 18.65
C VAL A 108 -7.82 -14.43 19.37
N LYS A 109 -7.54 -13.85 20.54
CA LYS A 109 -8.52 -13.08 21.32
C LYS A 109 -8.22 -11.58 21.17
N GLU A 110 -9.20 -10.73 21.53
CA GLU A 110 -9.03 -9.28 21.50
C GLU A 110 -7.83 -8.79 22.32
N ASP A 111 -7.55 -9.47 23.44
CA ASP A 111 -6.43 -9.15 24.32
C ASP A 111 -5.04 -9.36 23.69
N PHE A 112 -4.98 -10.01 22.53
CA PHE A 112 -3.79 -10.14 21.73
C PHE A 112 -3.35 -8.81 21.08
N PHE A 113 -4.31 -7.92 20.82
CA PHE A 113 -4.07 -6.64 20.20
C PHE A 113 -3.98 -5.51 21.22
N ALA A 114 -3.07 -4.57 20.99
CA ALA A 114 -3.04 -3.28 21.67
C ALA A 114 -4.02 -2.29 21.02
N VAL A 115 -4.17 -2.40 19.69
CA VAL A 115 -5.17 -1.70 18.90
C VAL A 115 -5.88 -2.75 18.06
N LEU A 116 -7.18 -2.86 18.20
CA LEU A 116 -8.00 -3.79 17.41
C LEU A 116 -8.04 -3.38 15.92
N PRO A 117 -8.21 -4.36 15.00
CA PRO A 117 -8.48 -4.01 13.62
C PRO A 117 -9.83 -3.27 13.51
N PRO A 118 -9.93 -2.24 12.66
CA PRO A 118 -11.19 -1.55 12.43
C PRO A 118 -12.23 -2.51 11.85
N THR A 119 -13.49 -2.25 12.13
CA THR A 119 -14.59 -2.97 11.50
C THR A 119 -14.70 -2.58 10.03
N GLU A 120 -15.40 -3.39 9.22
CA GLU A 120 -15.64 -3.06 7.81
C GLU A 120 -16.41 -1.73 7.65
N GLU A 121 -17.30 -1.42 8.61
CA GLU A 121 -18.05 -0.17 8.62
C GLU A 121 -17.14 1.04 8.90
N GLU A 122 -16.21 0.92 9.86
CA GLU A 122 -15.24 1.95 10.19
C GLU A 122 -14.26 2.19 9.03
N GLU A 123 -13.80 1.13 8.36
CA GLU A 123 -12.97 1.24 7.15
C GLU A 123 -13.71 1.95 6.01
N ALA A 124 -14.97 1.59 5.77
CA ALA A 124 -15.79 2.22 4.76
C ALA A 124 -16.06 3.71 5.04
N GLU A 125 -16.30 4.05 6.31
CA GLU A 125 -16.47 5.45 6.72
C GLU A 125 -15.17 6.26 6.57
N THR A 126 -14.03 5.68 6.94
CA THR A 126 -12.71 6.33 6.79
C THR A 126 -12.39 6.55 5.31
N ALA A 127 -12.58 5.53 4.48
CA ALA A 127 -12.37 5.64 3.03
C ALA A 127 -13.27 6.70 2.38
N ARG A 128 -14.53 6.82 2.84
CA ARG A 128 -15.43 7.87 2.34
C ARG A 128 -14.96 9.26 2.73
N LYS A 129 -14.50 9.45 3.98
CA LYS A 129 -13.96 10.74 4.43
C LYS A 129 -12.69 11.13 3.67
N GLU A 130 -11.77 10.18 3.47
CA GLU A 130 -10.55 10.42 2.68
C GLU A 130 -10.89 10.79 1.23
N ALA A 131 -11.87 10.12 0.61
CA ALA A 131 -12.32 10.45 -0.75
C ALA A 131 -12.98 11.84 -0.85
N GLU A 132 -13.78 12.24 0.15
CA GLU A 132 -14.38 13.57 0.23
C GLU A 132 -13.33 14.65 0.41
N GLU A 133 -12.31 14.43 1.24
CA GLU A 133 -11.18 15.35 1.44
C GLU A 133 -10.32 15.48 0.19
N GLU A 134 -10.03 14.37 -0.50
CA GLU A 134 -9.28 14.38 -1.76
C GLU A 134 -10.03 15.13 -2.87
N GLU A 135 -11.34 14.91 -2.98
CA GLU A 135 -12.19 15.64 -3.94
C GLU A 135 -12.24 17.14 -3.63
N ALA A 136 -12.35 17.50 -2.35
CA ALA A 136 -12.33 18.89 -1.93
C ALA A 136 -10.97 19.57 -2.22
N ALA A 137 -9.87 18.87 -1.94
CA ALA A 137 -8.52 19.35 -2.25
C ALA A 137 -8.31 19.54 -3.77
N ARG A 138 -8.80 18.59 -4.59
CA ARG A 138 -8.73 18.69 -6.05
C ARG A 138 -9.52 19.89 -6.56
N LYS A 139 -10.75 20.09 -6.08
CA LYS A 139 -11.57 21.25 -6.46
C LYS A 139 -10.93 22.59 -6.05
N ALA A 140 -10.33 22.65 -4.87
CA ALA A 140 -9.60 23.82 -4.41
C ALA A 140 -8.39 24.12 -5.30
N TYR A 141 -7.63 23.10 -5.68
CA TYR A 141 -6.49 23.24 -6.60
C TYR A 141 -6.94 23.71 -8.00
N GLU A 142 -8.00 23.13 -8.56
CA GLU A 142 -8.55 23.53 -9.86
C GLU A 142 -9.04 25.00 -9.84
N ALA A 143 -9.70 25.42 -8.75
CA ALA A 143 -10.15 26.80 -8.58
C ALA A 143 -8.97 27.78 -8.47
N GLU A 144 -7.92 27.42 -7.75
CA GLU A 144 -6.70 28.24 -7.65
C GLU A 144 -5.99 28.36 -8.99
N GLN A 145 -5.87 27.27 -9.76
CA GLN A 145 -5.31 27.30 -11.11
C GLN A 145 -6.14 28.17 -12.06
N ALA A 146 -7.46 28.09 -11.99
CA ALA A 146 -8.34 28.95 -12.78
C ALA A 146 -8.15 30.45 -12.46
N ARG A 147 -8.01 30.77 -11.16
CA ARG A 147 -7.74 32.15 -10.72
C ARG A 147 -6.40 32.68 -11.22
N LEU A 148 -5.33 31.87 -11.12
CA LEU A 148 -3.99 32.23 -11.62
C LEU A 148 -3.98 32.44 -13.13
N ASN A 149 -4.68 31.61 -13.88
CA ASN A 149 -4.81 31.77 -15.33
C ASN A 149 -5.59 33.03 -15.70
N GLU A 150 -6.65 33.41 -14.96
CA GLU A 150 -7.39 34.62 -15.18
C GLU A 150 -6.55 35.87 -14.89
N GLU A 151 -5.73 35.84 -13.83
CA GLU A 151 -4.78 36.91 -13.51
C GLU A 151 -3.71 37.06 -14.60
N ALA A 152 -3.14 35.93 -15.08
CA ALA A 152 -2.16 35.96 -16.16
C ALA A 152 -2.71 36.57 -17.44
N LEU A 153 -3.94 36.23 -17.84
CA LEU A 153 -4.62 36.82 -18.98
C LEU A 153 -4.85 38.36 -18.85
N LYS A 154 -5.11 38.83 -17.64
CA LYS A 154 -5.27 40.28 -17.37
C LYS A 154 -3.96 41.05 -17.54
N VAL A 155 -2.81 40.46 -17.21
CA VAL A 155 -1.50 41.10 -17.34
C VAL A 155 -1.09 41.20 -18.82
N GLU A 156 -1.43 40.24 -19.67
CA GLU A 156 -1.07 40.23 -21.08
C GLU A 156 -1.76 41.30 -21.92
N TRP A 157 -2.88 41.89 -21.47
CA TRP A 157 -3.60 42.94 -22.14
C TRP A 157 -3.13 44.37 -21.79
N VAL A 158 -2.20 44.56 -20.86
CA VAL A 158 -1.74 45.86 -20.39
C VAL A 158 -0.44 46.31 -21.09
N GLU A 159 0.27 45.40 -21.79
CA GLU A 159 1.57 45.72 -22.41
C GLU A 159 1.52 45.78 -23.94
N THR A 160 0.69 46.64 -24.53
CA THR A 160 0.95 47.15 -25.88
C THR A 160 1.02 48.66 -25.82
N PRO A 161 2.22 49.27 -25.71
CA PRO A 161 2.39 50.69 -25.97
C PRO A 161 2.14 50.93 -27.47
N ASN A 162 1.20 51.82 -27.75
CA ASN A 162 0.96 52.33 -29.07
C ASN A 162 2.20 53.14 -29.49
N GLU A 163 3.12 52.56 -30.29
CA GLU A 163 4.15 53.31 -30.95
C GLU A 163 3.52 54.06 -32.16
N ASP A 164 3.07 55.26 -31.86
CA ASP A 164 2.75 56.25 -32.90
C ASP A 164 4.00 56.57 -33.71
N ASN A 165 4.00 56.08 -34.90
CA ASN A 165 5.02 56.30 -35.89
C ASN A 165 4.81 57.64 -36.56
N THR A 166 5.36 58.73 -36.01
CA THR A 166 5.50 60.01 -36.69
C THR A 166 6.77 60.02 -37.50
N ALA A 167 6.63 59.62 -38.75
CA ALA A 167 7.65 59.88 -39.77
C ALA A 167 7.54 61.35 -40.20
N GLU A 168 8.39 62.21 -39.67
CA GLU A 168 8.66 63.51 -40.28
C GLU A 168 9.67 63.36 -41.43
N MET A 169 9.16 63.52 -42.64
CA MET A 169 9.97 63.82 -43.82
C MET A 169 10.44 65.30 -43.71
N VAL A 170 11.76 65.52 -43.75
CA VAL A 170 12.37 66.82 -44.12
C VAL A 170 13.38 66.60 -45.23
N GLY A 171 13.12 67.25 -46.34
CA GLY A 171 13.80 67.83 -47.40
C GLY A 171 15.12 67.38 -47.98
#